data_71d471bba467090ef4a09d06d82454eb
#
_entry.id   71d471bba467090ef4a09d06d82454eb
#
_cell.length_a   1.000
_cell.length_b   1.000
_cell.length_c   1.000
_cell.angle_alpha   90.00
_cell.angle_beta   90.00
_cell.angle_gamma   90.00
#
_symmetry.space_group_name_H-M   'P 1'
#
loop_
_entity.id
_entity.type
_entity.pdbx_description
1 polymer ?
#
loop_
_entity_poly.entity_id
_entity_poly.type
_entity_poly.pdbx_seq_one_letter_code
_entity_poly.pdbx_strand_id
1 'polypeptide(L)'
;MTKEYTVLGLMSGTSGDGIDASVIKSNGNDDYKVILDSYFGYPKEIFKSIHSLRGKIKNLKDLKINQKELGNLEKEITLFHADVVKKIIKNTSQNIDLIGFHGQTIFHDGDKKISKQLGDGKLLSKSVKKTVVYDFRQNDLKNGGQGAPLTPIFHGLIAYKHKLIPPNIFVNIGGIANMTYLGPQITGDGGYVGTEWSAHDLCLGNCLIDQWIRVHSKKNFDKDGKIALSGKINKAVLIHALNNYYESELFLRLQKKSMDPRDFDLSFARGLSLEDGAATLTEYTADILAKSLDEYSKSFDSKIILTGGGRKNKFLIRRLR
;
A
#
# COMPACT_ATOMS: atom_id res chain seq x y z
N MET A 1 -25.10 -15.38 -20.17
CA MET A 1 -24.38 -15.50 -18.88
C MET A 1 -22.98 -14.93 -19.08
N THR A 2 -22.58 -13.95 -18.29
CA THR A 2 -21.22 -13.42 -18.31
C THR A 2 -20.26 -14.49 -17.81
N LYS A 3 -19.16 -14.70 -18.56
CA LYS A 3 -18.14 -15.69 -18.19
C LYS A 3 -17.46 -15.30 -16.89
N GLU A 4 -17.45 -16.21 -15.92
CA GLU A 4 -16.72 -16.02 -14.67
C GLU A 4 -15.32 -16.67 -14.74
N TYR A 5 -14.36 -16.03 -14.10
CA TYR A 5 -12.99 -16.52 -13.98
C TYR A 5 -12.60 -16.67 -12.52
N THR A 6 -11.89 -17.73 -12.21
CA THR A 6 -11.21 -17.88 -10.90
C THR A 6 -9.81 -17.34 -11.05
N VAL A 7 -9.51 -16.26 -10.34
CA VAL A 7 -8.27 -15.49 -10.48
C VAL A 7 -7.49 -15.53 -9.18
N LEU A 8 -6.19 -15.80 -9.27
CA LEU A 8 -5.26 -15.63 -8.16
C LEU A 8 -4.52 -14.30 -8.33
N GLY A 9 -4.78 -13.36 -7.45
CA GLY A 9 -4.03 -12.10 -7.34
C GLY A 9 -2.83 -12.24 -6.42
N LEU A 10 -1.66 -11.74 -6.83
CA LEU A 10 -0.42 -11.72 -6.06
C LEU A 10 0.08 -10.29 -5.94
N MET A 11 0.12 -9.76 -4.71
CA MET A 11 0.58 -8.41 -4.41
C MET A 11 1.73 -8.43 -3.42
N SER A 12 2.82 -7.73 -3.76
CA SER A 12 3.90 -7.41 -2.83
C SER A 12 3.94 -5.90 -2.64
N GLY A 13 3.60 -5.45 -1.44
CA GLY A 13 3.55 -4.04 -1.09
C GLY A 13 4.92 -3.39 -0.97
N THR A 14 4.94 -2.07 -0.78
CA THR A 14 6.18 -1.29 -0.59
C THR A 14 6.93 -1.63 0.70
N SER A 15 6.29 -2.27 1.68
CA SER A 15 6.97 -2.81 2.87
C SER A 15 8.04 -3.86 2.51
N GLY A 16 7.84 -4.61 1.41
CA GLY A 16 8.76 -5.65 0.94
C GLY A 16 8.89 -6.82 1.91
N ASP A 17 7.87 -7.08 2.72
CA ASP A 17 7.85 -8.07 3.78
C ASP A 17 7.27 -9.42 3.35
N GLY A 18 6.49 -9.46 2.23
CA GLY A 18 5.89 -10.69 1.74
C GLY A 18 4.90 -10.48 0.60
N ILE A 19 4.10 -11.49 0.39
CA ILE A 19 3.10 -11.58 -0.67
C ILE A 19 1.72 -11.72 -0.04
N ASP A 20 0.82 -10.79 -0.35
CA ASP A 20 -0.61 -11.00 -0.18
C ASP A 20 -1.14 -11.74 -1.41
N ALA A 21 -1.82 -12.85 -1.19
CA ALA A 21 -2.34 -13.71 -2.22
C ALA A 21 -3.83 -13.95 -2.00
N SER A 22 -4.66 -13.56 -2.98
CA SER A 22 -6.11 -13.74 -2.90
C SER A 22 -6.63 -14.50 -4.10
N VAL A 23 -7.47 -15.51 -3.85
CA VAL A 23 -8.25 -16.20 -4.89
C VAL A 23 -9.64 -15.62 -4.90
N ILE A 24 -10.04 -15.10 -6.04
CA ILE A 24 -11.38 -14.56 -6.25
C ILE A 24 -12.04 -15.24 -7.45
N LYS A 25 -13.36 -15.29 -7.46
CA LYS A 25 -14.18 -15.58 -8.63
C LYS A 25 -14.83 -14.29 -9.09
N SER A 26 -14.71 -13.92 -10.35
CA SER A 26 -15.21 -12.65 -10.86
C SER A 26 -15.59 -12.75 -12.34
N ASN A 27 -16.58 -11.96 -12.72
CA ASN A 27 -16.94 -11.77 -14.13
C ASN A 27 -16.11 -10.66 -14.81
N GLY A 28 -15.20 -10.02 -14.08
CA GLY A 28 -14.34 -8.93 -14.58
C GLY A 28 -15.05 -7.59 -14.74
N ASN A 29 -16.29 -7.45 -14.30
CA ASN A 29 -17.11 -6.25 -14.46
C ASN A 29 -17.68 -5.75 -13.13
N ASP A 30 -18.73 -6.35 -12.64
CA ASP A 30 -19.54 -5.85 -11.54
C ASP A 30 -19.71 -6.82 -10.37
N ASP A 31 -19.21 -8.05 -10.50
CA ASP A 31 -19.28 -9.05 -9.44
C ASP A 31 -17.96 -9.77 -9.16
N TYR A 32 -17.76 -10.06 -7.89
CA TYR A 32 -16.66 -10.87 -7.40
C TYR A 32 -17.03 -11.60 -6.12
N LYS A 33 -16.38 -12.74 -5.87
CA LYS A 33 -16.46 -13.49 -4.62
C LYS A 33 -15.07 -13.86 -4.17
N VAL A 34 -14.69 -13.49 -2.96
CA VAL A 34 -13.43 -13.93 -2.34
C VAL A 34 -13.57 -15.39 -1.94
N ILE A 35 -12.63 -16.22 -2.35
CA ILE A 35 -12.55 -17.65 -2.05
C ILE A 35 -11.50 -17.91 -0.97
N LEU A 36 -10.31 -17.27 -1.10
CA LEU A 36 -9.17 -17.47 -0.21
C LEU A 36 -8.33 -16.21 -0.14
N ASP A 37 -7.91 -15.85 1.06
CA ASP A 37 -6.88 -14.85 1.32
C ASP A 37 -5.76 -15.48 2.14
N SER A 38 -4.51 -15.21 1.77
CA SER A 38 -3.34 -15.74 2.46
C SER A 38 -2.17 -14.77 2.36
N TYR A 39 -1.32 -14.76 3.39
CA TYR A 39 -0.08 -14.00 3.42
C TYR A 39 1.12 -14.95 3.54
N PHE A 40 2.15 -14.66 2.76
CA PHE A 40 3.40 -15.41 2.73
C PHE A 40 4.58 -14.45 2.93
N GLY A 41 5.19 -14.49 4.11
CA GLY A 41 6.37 -13.67 4.41
C GLY A 41 7.57 -14.04 3.53
N TYR A 42 8.31 -13.03 3.07
CA TYR A 42 9.57 -13.29 2.37
C TYR A 42 10.61 -13.92 3.30
N PRO A 43 11.46 -14.84 2.79
CA PRO A 43 12.69 -15.23 3.46
C PRO A 43 13.54 -14.01 3.82
N LYS A 44 14.28 -14.12 4.93
CA LYS A 44 15.09 -13.01 5.46
C LYS A 44 16.08 -12.45 4.44
N GLU A 45 16.61 -13.31 3.58
CA GLU A 45 17.56 -12.96 2.52
C GLU A 45 16.90 -12.09 1.46
N ILE A 46 15.72 -12.49 0.95
CA ILE A 46 14.95 -11.70 -0.03
C ILE A 46 14.56 -10.35 0.57
N PHE A 47 14.03 -10.34 1.80
CA PHE A 47 13.68 -9.11 2.51
C PHE A 47 14.86 -8.14 2.59
N LYS A 48 16.03 -8.61 3.03
CA LYS A 48 17.26 -7.79 3.13
C LYS A 48 17.69 -7.25 1.76
N SER A 49 17.67 -8.10 0.73
CA SER A 49 18.06 -7.72 -0.63
C SER A 49 17.15 -6.65 -1.22
N ILE A 50 15.82 -6.75 -1.00
CA ILE A 50 14.85 -5.72 -1.41
C ILE A 50 15.19 -4.38 -0.76
N HIS A 51 15.38 -4.36 0.55
CA HIS A 51 15.64 -3.11 1.28
C HIS A 51 17.01 -2.51 0.94
N SER A 52 18.05 -3.34 0.80
CA SER A 52 19.38 -2.90 0.38
C SER A 52 19.36 -2.25 -1.01
N LEU A 53 18.77 -2.92 -2.00
CA LEU A 53 18.67 -2.38 -3.35
C LEU A 53 17.81 -1.13 -3.44
N ARG A 54 16.68 -1.11 -2.73
CA ARG A 54 15.82 0.09 -2.67
C ARG A 54 16.58 1.30 -2.12
N GLY A 55 17.43 1.11 -1.12
CA GLY A 55 18.29 2.16 -0.57
C GLY A 55 19.31 2.73 -1.58
N LYS A 56 19.77 1.90 -2.53
CA LYS A 56 20.73 2.29 -3.58
C LYS A 56 20.07 3.00 -4.76
N ILE A 57 18.78 2.79 -5.02
CA ILE A 57 18.09 3.24 -6.23
C ILE A 57 17.32 4.52 -5.95
N LYS A 58 17.75 5.63 -6.53
CA LYS A 58 17.12 6.96 -6.42
C LYS A 58 16.68 7.53 -7.78
N ASN A 59 17.14 6.94 -8.87
CA ASN A 59 16.87 7.43 -10.23
C ASN A 59 17.14 6.33 -11.29
N LEU A 60 16.87 6.65 -12.57
CA LEU A 60 17.09 5.74 -13.70
C LEU A 60 18.54 5.26 -13.86
N LYS A 61 19.53 6.12 -13.53
CA LYS A 61 20.94 5.76 -13.63
C LYS A 61 21.28 4.64 -12.65
N ASP A 62 20.74 4.72 -11.44
CA ASP A 62 20.96 3.72 -10.41
C ASP A 62 20.33 2.37 -10.79
N LEU A 63 19.15 2.36 -11.46
CA LEU A 63 18.56 1.14 -12.01
C LEU A 63 19.50 0.45 -13.02
N LYS A 64 20.16 1.22 -13.89
CA LYS A 64 21.13 0.68 -14.86
C LYS A 64 22.39 0.14 -14.18
N ILE A 65 22.93 0.89 -13.21
CA ILE A 65 24.14 0.48 -12.47
C ILE A 65 23.89 -0.84 -11.72
N ASN A 66 22.72 -1.00 -11.11
CA ASN A 66 22.40 -2.18 -10.32
C ASN A 66 21.65 -3.28 -11.11
N GLN A 67 21.68 -3.23 -12.45
CA GLN A 67 20.89 -4.14 -13.30
C GLN A 67 21.15 -5.62 -13.02
N LYS A 68 22.40 -6.02 -12.76
CA LYS A 68 22.76 -7.41 -12.45
C LYS A 68 22.16 -7.86 -11.11
N GLU A 69 22.30 -7.04 -10.06
CA GLU A 69 21.74 -7.34 -8.74
C GLU A 69 20.20 -7.38 -8.81
N LEU A 70 19.58 -6.45 -9.52
CA LEU A 70 18.14 -6.41 -9.75
C LEU A 70 17.65 -7.67 -10.48
N GLY A 71 18.35 -8.12 -11.52
CA GLY A 71 17.98 -9.33 -12.27
C GLY A 71 18.07 -10.60 -11.42
N ASN A 72 19.08 -10.72 -10.58
CA ASN A 72 19.19 -11.85 -9.65
C ASN A 72 18.04 -11.85 -8.64
N LEU A 73 17.77 -10.72 -8.01
CA LEU A 73 16.68 -10.59 -7.04
C LEU A 73 15.30 -10.77 -7.70
N GLU A 74 15.11 -10.28 -8.93
CA GLU A 74 13.88 -10.49 -9.70
C GLU A 74 13.59 -11.98 -9.92
N LYS A 75 14.62 -12.75 -10.25
CA LYS A 75 14.52 -14.20 -10.40
C LYS A 75 14.14 -14.89 -9.07
N GLU A 76 14.80 -14.54 -7.97
CA GLU A 76 14.51 -15.09 -6.64
C GLU A 76 13.08 -14.78 -6.21
N ILE A 77 12.64 -13.53 -6.34
CA ILE A 77 11.27 -13.10 -6.05
C ILE A 77 10.29 -13.89 -6.90
N THR A 78 10.54 -14.02 -8.21
CA THR A 78 9.65 -14.75 -9.12
C THR A 78 9.51 -16.22 -8.75
N LEU A 79 10.62 -16.88 -8.40
CA LEU A 79 10.59 -18.29 -7.98
C LEU A 79 9.85 -18.45 -6.64
N PHE A 80 10.03 -17.54 -5.70
CA PHE A 80 9.27 -17.57 -4.45
C PHE A 80 7.76 -17.39 -4.71
N HIS A 81 7.37 -16.48 -5.62
CA HIS A 81 5.96 -16.37 -6.04
C HIS A 81 5.46 -17.67 -6.69
N ALA A 82 6.28 -18.34 -7.50
CA ALA A 82 5.90 -19.61 -8.12
C ALA A 82 5.62 -20.68 -7.04
N ASP A 83 6.40 -20.73 -5.98
CA ASP A 83 6.19 -21.67 -4.88
C ASP A 83 4.92 -21.32 -4.08
N VAL A 84 4.64 -20.03 -3.87
CA VAL A 84 3.38 -19.58 -3.26
C VAL A 84 2.19 -20.00 -4.12
N VAL A 85 2.23 -19.79 -5.44
CA VAL A 85 1.18 -20.23 -6.37
C VAL A 85 0.94 -21.73 -6.28
N LYS A 86 2.01 -22.56 -6.31
CA LYS A 86 1.90 -24.01 -6.19
C LYS A 86 1.24 -24.43 -4.87
N LYS A 87 1.60 -23.79 -3.74
CA LYS A 87 0.96 -24.03 -2.44
C LYS A 87 -0.53 -23.69 -2.46
N ILE A 88 -0.92 -22.56 -3.06
CA ILE A 88 -2.32 -22.16 -3.15
C ILE A 88 -3.09 -23.13 -4.03
N ILE A 89 -2.58 -23.47 -5.22
CA ILE A 89 -3.23 -24.43 -6.12
C ILE A 89 -3.43 -25.79 -5.44
N LYS A 90 -2.47 -26.22 -4.62
CA LYS A 90 -2.58 -27.48 -3.86
C LYS A 90 -3.64 -27.42 -2.76
N ASN A 91 -3.85 -26.25 -2.16
CA ASN A 91 -4.72 -26.06 -1.02
C ASN A 91 -6.13 -25.56 -1.40
N THR A 92 -6.40 -25.26 -2.67
CA THR A 92 -7.72 -24.89 -3.16
C THR A 92 -8.30 -25.97 -4.06
N SER A 93 -9.59 -26.24 -3.93
CA SER A 93 -10.33 -27.11 -4.85
C SER A 93 -10.69 -26.40 -6.18
N GLN A 94 -10.36 -25.12 -6.30
CA GLN A 94 -10.72 -24.31 -7.47
C GLN A 94 -9.65 -24.43 -8.55
N ASN A 95 -10.08 -24.56 -9.82
CA ASN A 95 -9.18 -24.40 -10.94
C ASN A 95 -8.89 -22.90 -11.14
N ILE A 96 -7.63 -22.49 -11.04
CA ILE A 96 -7.19 -21.12 -11.30
C ILE A 96 -7.07 -20.91 -12.80
N ASP A 97 -7.87 -20.02 -13.38
CA ASP A 97 -7.89 -19.70 -14.80
C ASP A 97 -6.74 -18.78 -15.18
N LEU A 98 -6.46 -17.76 -14.35
CA LEU A 98 -5.36 -16.81 -14.57
C LEU A 98 -4.79 -16.27 -13.25
N ILE A 99 -3.58 -15.75 -13.35
CA ILE A 99 -2.85 -15.17 -12.23
C ILE A 99 -2.58 -13.70 -12.52
N GLY A 100 -2.97 -12.81 -11.62
CA GLY A 100 -2.55 -11.42 -11.61
C GLY A 100 -1.26 -11.27 -10.81
N PHE A 101 -0.16 -10.85 -11.44
CA PHE A 101 1.16 -10.75 -10.82
C PHE A 101 1.69 -9.33 -10.84
N HIS A 102 1.63 -8.66 -9.69
CA HIS A 102 2.13 -7.29 -9.55
C HIS A 102 3.66 -7.23 -9.47
N GLY A 103 4.30 -8.24 -8.86
CA GLY A 103 5.72 -8.20 -8.50
C GLY A 103 6.00 -7.27 -7.31
N GLN A 104 7.28 -6.98 -7.04
CA GLN A 104 7.76 -6.16 -5.94
C GLN A 104 8.25 -4.80 -6.46
N THR A 105 7.60 -3.72 -6.08
CA THR A 105 8.05 -2.37 -6.44
C THR A 105 9.40 -2.06 -5.78
N ILE A 106 10.39 -1.71 -6.60
CA ILE A 106 11.72 -1.29 -6.17
C ILE A 106 11.92 0.21 -6.34
N PHE A 107 11.32 0.78 -7.36
CA PHE A 107 11.36 2.20 -7.66
C PHE A 107 10.06 2.65 -8.33
N HIS A 108 9.58 3.82 -7.96
CA HIS A 108 8.43 4.47 -8.59
C HIS A 108 8.61 5.99 -8.56
N ASP A 109 8.40 6.63 -9.71
CA ASP A 109 8.40 8.08 -9.90
C ASP A 109 7.34 8.39 -10.97
N GLY A 110 6.13 8.72 -10.53
CA GLY A 110 4.99 8.97 -11.42
C GLY A 110 5.21 10.22 -12.29
N ASP A 111 5.89 11.24 -11.78
CA ASP A 111 6.17 12.47 -12.53
C ASP A 111 7.09 12.19 -13.71
N LYS A 112 8.11 11.35 -13.51
CA LYS A 112 9.03 10.91 -14.58
C LYS A 112 8.52 9.74 -15.40
N LYS A 113 7.30 9.26 -15.11
CA LYS A 113 6.67 8.12 -15.79
C LYS A 113 7.52 6.83 -15.71
N ILE A 114 8.14 6.61 -14.54
CA ILE A 114 9.02 5.47 -14.31
C ILE A 114 8.49 4.65 -13.16
N SER A 115 8.32 3.37 -13.38
CA SER A 115 8.03 2.41 -12.33
C SER A 115 8.75 1.10 -12.61
N LYS A 116 9.47 0.57 -11.63
CA LYS A 116 10.15 -0.74 -11.74
C LYS A 116 9.61 -1.66 -10.66
N GLN A 117 8.91 -2.68 -11.10
CA GLN A 117 8.53 -3.84 -10.32
C GLN A 117 9.48 -4.99 -10.66
N LEU A 118 9.99 -5.69 -9.65
CA LEU A 118 10.72 -6.94 -9.83
C LEU A 118 9.73 -8.08 -9.91
N GLY A 119 9.79 -8.82 -11.00
CA GLY A 119 8.92 -9.95 -11.26
C GLY A 119 8.88 -10.28 -12.74
N ASP A 120 9.38 -11.47 -13.10
CA ASP A 120 9.33 -12.00 -14.47
C ASP A 120 8.04 -12.83 -14.64
N GLY A 121 7.02 -12.21 -15.24
CA GLY A 121 5.74 -12.88 -15.51
C GLY A 121 5.86 -14.06 -16.46
N LYS A 122 6.82 -14.05 -17.39
CA LYS A 122 7.07 -15.18 -18.31
C LYS A 122 7.65 -16.37 -17.57
N LEU A 123 8.64 -16.12 -16.70
CA LEU A 123 9.23 -17.14 -15.84
C LEU A 123 8.18 -17.73 -14.90
N LEU A 124 7.34 -16.89 -14.28
CA LEU A 124 6.26 -17.34 -13.42
C LEU A 124 5.29 -18.23 -14.19
N SER A 125 4.79 -17.77 -15.35
CA SER A 125 3.87 -18.55 -16.20
C SER A 125 4.44 -19.92 -16.57
N LYS A 126 5.71 -19.96 -17.00
CA LYS A 126 6.42 -21.21 -17.31
C LYS A 126 6.54 -22.14 -16.10
N SER A 127 6.82 -21.57 -14.91
CA SER A 127 7.05 -22.34 -13.67
C SER A 127 5.77 -22.98 -13.12
N VAL A 128 4.62 -22.34 -13.32
CA VAL A 128 3.33 -22.78 -12.76
C VAL A 128 2.35 -23.29 -13.82
N LYS A 129 2.69 -23.21 -15.10
CA LYS A 129 1.88 -23.63 -16.26
C LYS A 129 0.47 -23.01 -16.24
N LYS A 130 0.40 -21.70 -15.94
CA LYS A 130 -0.82 -20.91 -15.89
C LYS A 130 -0.64 -19.61 -16.66
N THR A 131 -1.74 -19.06 -17.17
CA THR A 131 -1.76 -17.70 -17.74
C THR A 131 -1.45 -16.68 -16.65
N VAL A 132 -0.48 -15.78 -16.91
CA VAL A 132 -0.08 -14.71 -15.99
C VAL A 132 -0.27 -13.37 -16.66
N VAL A 133 -1.02 -12.49 -16.00
CA VAL A 133 -1.17 -11.07 -16.35
C VAL A 133 -0.26 -10.29 -15.41
N TYR A 134 0.60 -9.43 -15.95
CA TYR A 134 1.60 -8.70 -15.19
C TYR A 134 1.90 -7.34 -15.82
N ASP A 135 2.75 -6.56 -15.17
CA ASP A 135 3.19 -5.23 -15.65
C ASP A 135 2.04 -4.21 -15.72
N PHE A 136 1.20 -4.18 -14.71
CA PHE A 136 -0.03 -3.38 -14.66
C PHE A 136 0.17 -1.86 -14.76
N ARG A 137 1.38 -1.33 -14.46
CA ARG A 137 1.64 0.10 -14.34
C ARG A 137 2.10 0.77 -15.61
N GLN A 138 2.78 0.02 -16.49
CA GLN A 138 3.47 0.59 -17.66
C GLN A 138 2.52 1.16 -18.70
N ASN A 139 1.35 0.54 -18.90
CA ASN A 139 0.38 1.05 -19.87
C ASN A 139 -0.20 2.39 -19.41
N ASP A 140 -0.52 2.54 -18.13
CA ASP A 140 -1.01 3.79 -17.55
C ASP A 140 0.05 4.91 -17.65
N LEU A 141 1.30 4.60 -17.27
CA LEU A 141 2.43 5.53 -17.39
C LEU A 141 2.66 6.00 -18.85
N LYS A 142 2.59 5.09 -19.82
CA LYS A 142 2.74 5.41 -21.25
C LYS A 142 1.63 6.32 -21.77
N ASN A 143 0.43 6.20 -21.22
CA ASN A 143 -0.73 7.01 -21.59
C ASN A 143 -0.88 8.28 -20.72
N GLY A 144 0.17 8.68 -20.00
CA GLY A 144 0.20 9.93 -19.23
C GLY A 144 -0.28 9.81 -17.79
N GLY A 145 -0.75 8.64 -17.35
CA GLY A 145 -1.12 8.37 -15.97
C GLY A 145 0.08 8.34 -15.02
N GLN A 146 -0.19 8.18 -13.74
CA GLN A 146 0.82 8.12 -12.67
C GLN A 146 1.31 6.69 -12.38
N GLY A 147 0.64 5.67 -12.94
CA GLY A 147 0.94 4.27 -12.67
C GLY A 147 0.57 3.80 -11.27
N ALA A 148 0.03 4.66 -10.43
CA ALA A 148 -0.43 4.40 -9.07
C ALA A 148 -1.46 5.46 -8.63
N PRO A 149 -2.40 5.09 -7.73
CA PRO A 149 -2.68 3.75 -7.22
C PRO A 149 -3.44 2.88 -8.24
N LEU A 150 -3.42 1.54 -8.06
CA LEU A 150 -4.16 0.57 -8.90
C LEU A 150 -5.53 0.19 -8.32
N THR A 151 -5.73 0.42 -7.03
CA THR A 151 -6.91 -0.04 -6.27
C THR A 151 -8.22 0.74 -6.49
N PRO A 152 -8.26 1.98 -7.01
CA PRO A 152 -9.48 2.78 -7.10
C PRO A 152 -10.62 2.08 -7.84
N ILE A 153 -10.31 1.40 -8.96
CA ILE A 153 -11.31 0.65 -9.74
C ILE A 153 -11.96 -0.43 -8.87
N PHE A 154 -11.17 -1.15 -8.07
CA PHE A 154 -11.69 -2.17 -7.17
C PHE A 154 -12.47 -1.58 -5.99
N HIS A 155 -12.06 -0.41 -5.49
CA HIS A 155 -12.84 0.31 -4.46
C HIS A 155 -14.22 0.72 -4.98
N GLY A 156 -14.30 1.18 -6.23
CA GLY A 156 -15.58 1.45 -6.89
C GLY A 156 -16.45 0.21 -6.99
N LEU A 157 -15.88 -0.94 -7.37
CA LEU A 157 -16.58 -2.22 -7.40
C LEU A 157 -17.08 -2.64 -6.01
N ILE A 158 -16.27 -2.46 -4.95
CA ILE A 158 -16.71 -2.71 -3.56
C ILE A 158 -17.90 -1.81 -3.21
N ALA A 159 -17.80 -0.52 -3.46
CA ALA A 159 -18.84 0.44 -3.16
C ALA A 159 -20.15 0.08 -3.89
N TYR A 160 -20.06 -0.23 -5.19
CA TYR A 160 -21.21 -0.68 -6.00
C TYR A 160 -21.85 -1.96 -5.43
N LYS A 161 -21.04 -3.00 -5.23
CA LYS A 161 -21.51 -4.30 -4.75
C LYS A 161 -22.19 -4.23 -3.37
N HIS A 162 -21.65 -3.40 -2.48
CA HIS A 162 -22.17 -3.21 -1.12
C HIS A 162 -23.18 -2.06 -1.01
N LYS A 163 -23.59 -1.47 -2.14
CA LYS A 163 -24.56 -0.37 -2.20
C LYS A 163 -24.20 0.78 -1.24
N LEU A 164 -22.92 1.12 -1.19
CA LEU A 164 -22.46 2.23 -0.36
C LEU A 164 -22.88 3.55 -1.02
N ILE A 165 -23.57 4.38 -0.25
CA ILE A 165 -24.02 5.70 -0.72
C ILE A 165 -22.80 6.65 -0.69
N PRO A 166 -22.45 7.31 -1.79
CA PRO A 166 -21.39 8.33 -1.81
C PRO A 166 -21.72 9.53 -0.89
N PRO A 167 -20.69 10.22 -0.36
CA PRO A 167 -19.28 9.99 -0.58
C PRO A 167 -18.69 8.87 0.28
N ASN A 168 -17.74 8.12 -0.29
CA ASN A 168 -17.00 7.09 0.43
C ASN A 168 -15.50 7.35 0.30
N ILE A 169 -14.76 7.16 1.38
CA ILE A 169 -13.31 7.32 1.43
C ILE A 169 -12.69 5.99 1.82
N PHE A 170 -12.00 5.35 0.89
CA PHE A 170 -11.19 4.18 1.18
C PHE A 170 -9.79 4.63 1.52
N VAL A 171 -9.33 4.35 2.73
CA VAL A 171 -7.99 4.72 3.22
C VAL A 171 -7.17 3.47 3.40
N ASN A 172 -6.11 3.32 2.61
CA ASN A 172 -5.14 2.25 2.77
C ASN A 172 -3.99 2.74 3.65
N ILE A 173 -3.88 2.23 4.87
CA ILE A 173 -2.80 2.53 5.80
C ILE A 173 -1.67 1.51 5.60
N GLY A 174 -0.80 1.79 4.63
CA GLY A 174 0.47 1.08 4.37
C GLY A 174 1.66 1.75 5.05
N GLY A 175 2.85 1.68 4.45
CA GLY A 175 3.99 2.51 4.85
C GLY A 175 3.70 4.00 4.65
N ILE A 176 3.12 4.34 3.50
CA ILE A 176 2.42 5.59 3.19
C ILE A 176 0.93 5.30 3.24
N ALA A 177 0.15 6.24 3.74
CA ALA A 177 -1.31 6.19 3.67
C ALA A 177 -1.78 6.85 2.37
N ASN A 178 -2.63 6.13 1.63
CA ASN A 178 -3.25 6.65 0.42
C ASN A 178 -4.77 6.46 0.47
N MET A 179 -5.48 7.26 -0.29
CA MET A 179 -6.92 7.18 -0.33
C MET A 179 -7.48 7.02 -1.75
N THR A 180 -8.71 6.52 -1.79
CA THR A 180 -9.63 6.66 -2.93
C THR A 180 -10.87 7.36 -2.43
N TYR A 181 -11.18 8.51 -3.00
CA TYR A 181 -12.42 9.22 -2.78
C TYR A 181 -13.41 8.84 -3.88
N LEU A 182 -14.59 8.45 -3.49
CA LEU A 182 -15.74 8.18 -4.35
C LEU A 182 -16.84 9.15 -3.96
N GLY A 183 -16.83 10.31 -4.58
CA GLY A 183 -17.78 11.38 -4.33
C GLY A 183 -18.99 11.34 -5.26
N PRO A 184 -20.07 12.05 -4.92
CA PRO A 184 -21.19 12.23 -5.83
C PRO A 184 -20.73 13.15 -6.98
N GLN A 185 -21.02 12.75 -8.21
CA GLN A 185 -20.92 13.66 -9.35
C GLN A 185 -22.24 14.42 -9.45
N ILE A 186 -22.20 15.71 -9.13
CA ILE A 186 -23.37 16.58 -9.08
C ILE A 186 -23.38 17.48 -10.30
N THR A 187 -24.53 17.57 -10.98
CA THR A 187 -24.75 18.56 -12.08
C THR A 187 -24.95 19.96 -11.52
N GLY A 188 -24.77 20.99 -12.36
CA GLY A 188 -24.93 22.39 -11.98
C GLY A 188 -26.32 22.76 -11.44
N ASP A 189 -27.35 21.95 -11.72
CA ASP A 189 -28.72 22.06 -11.19
C ASP A 189 -28.94 21.23 -9.91
N GLY A 190 -27.89 20.60 -9.36
CA GLY A 190 -27.98 19.77 -8.16
C GLY A 190 -28.38 18.31 -8.40
N GLY A 191 -28.54 17.89 -9.65
CA GLY A 191 -28.82 16.50 -10.00
C GLY A 191 -27.60 15.59 -9.81
N TYR A 192 -27.83 14.31 -9.48
CA TYR A 192 -26.82 13.28 -9.35
C TYR A 192 -26.64 12.54 -10.69
N VAL A 193 -25.42 12.54 -11.24
CA VAL A 193 -25.11 11.88 -12.53
C VAL A 193 -24.09 10.76 -12.46
N GLY A 194 -23.56 10.45 -11.28
CA GLY A 194 -22.58 9.38 -11.15
C GLY A 194 -21.64 9.55 -9.97
N THR A 195 -20.45 8.98 -10.07
CA THR A 195 -19.43 9.03 -9.02
C THR A 195 -18.18 9.70 -9.55
N GLU A 196 -17.74 10.75 -8.88
CA GLU A 196 -16.44 11.36 -9.08
C GLU A 196 -15.38 10.55 -8.32
N TRP A 197 -14.26 10.29 -8.98
CA TRP A 197 -13.19 9.49 -8.42
C TRP A 197 -11.90 10.28 -8.36
N SER A 198 -11.29 10.28 -7.19
CA SER A 198 -9.91 10.74 -7.04
C SER A 198 -9.13 9.77 -6.16
N ALA A 199 -7.82 9.67 -6.41
CA ALA A 199 -6.95 8.83 -5.62
C ALA A 199 -5.54 9.40 -5.56
N HIS A 200 -5.00 9.50 -4.34
CA HIS A 200 -3.66 10.03 -4.09
C HIS A 200 -3.13 9.59 -2.72
N ASP A 201 -1.86 9.87 -2.49
CA ASP A 201 -1.26 9.70 -1.18
C ASP A 201 -1.76 10.80 -0.23
N LEU A 202 -2.13 10.42 1.00
CA LEU A 202 -2.59 11.35 2.03
C LEU A 202 -1.46 11.88 2.88
N CYS A 203 -0.70 10.95 3.49
CA CYS A 203 0.36 11.25 4.45
C CYS A 203 1.21 10.01 4.73
N LEU A 204 2.13 10.13 5.69
CA LEU A 204 2.79 8.95 6.24
C LEU A 204 1.75 7.97 6.82
N GLY A 205 2.06 6.68 6.71
CA GLY A 205 1.33 5.61 7.38
C GLY A 205 2.19 4.96 8.46
N ASN A 206 2.45 3.65 8.34
CA ASN A 206 3.25 2.92 9.33
C ASN A 206 4.78 3.13 9.19
N CYS A 207 5.28 3.86 8.18
CA CYS A 207 6.70 3.86 7.84
C CYS A 207 7.61 4.24 9.01
N LEU A 208 7.29 5.30 9.76
CA LEU A 208 8.10 5.74 10.91
C LEU A 208 7.94 4.80 12.12
N ILE A 209 6.72 4.31 12.36
CA ILE A 209 6.45 3.33 13.42
C ILE A 209 7.29 2.08 13.18
N ASP A 210 7.20 1.51 11.98
CA ASP A 210 7.91 0.28 11.63
C ASP A 210 9.43 0.49 11.64
N GLN A 211 9.91 1.65 11.20
CA GLN A 211 11.32 2.00 11.25
C GLN A 211 11.82 2.08 12.71
N TRP A 212 11.05 2.71 13.59
CA TRP A 212 11.35 2.78 15.03
C TRP A 212 11.48 1.40 15.65
N ILE A 213 10.49 0.54 15.40
CA ILE A 213 10.48 -0.83 15.90
C ILE A 213 11.69 -1.63 15.43
N ARG A 214 12.07 -1.50 14.16
CA ARG A 214 13.25 -2.20 13.60
C ARG A 214 14.57 -1.73 14.18
N VAL A 215 14.68 -0.42 14.48
CA VAL A 215 15.91 0.15 15.06
C VAL A 215 16.07 -0.25 16.53
N HIS A 216 14.97 -0.28 17.30
CA HIS A 216 15.01 -0.48 18.76
C HIS A 216 14.64 -1.90 19.20
N SER A 217 14.34 -2.81 18.29
CA SER A 217 13.99 -4.19 18.62
C SER A 217 14.37 -5.18 17.50
N LYS A 218 14.17 -6.48 17.75
CA LYS A 218 14.32 -7.53 16.74
C LYS A 218 13.04 -7.75 15.91
N LYS A 219 12.02 -6.91 16.08
CA LYS A 219 10.72 -7.01 15.37
C LYS A 219 10.73 -6.14 14.13
N ASN A 220 9.90 -6.47 13.15
CA ASN A 220 9.78 -5.70 11.91
C ASN A 220 8.73 -4.58 12.01
N PHE A 221 7.72 -4.74 12.89
CA PHE A 221 6.61 -3.80 13.10
C PHE A 221 5.97 -4.02 14.48
N ASP A 222 5.13 -3.08 14.92
CA ASP A 222 4.36 -3.20 16.17
C ASP A 222 3.07 -4.02 15.93
N LYS A 223 3.14 -5.32 16.19
CA LYS A 223 1.99 -6.21 16.02
C LYS A 223 0.83 -5.81 16.93
N ASP A 224 -0.33 -5.51 16.33
CA ASP A 224 -1.56 -5.09 16.99
C ASP A 224 -1.42 -3.78 17.81
N GLY A 225 -0.34 -3.01 17.62
CA GLY A 225 -0.05 -1.77 18.40
C GLY A 225 0.30 -2.03 19.86
N LYS A 226 0.79 -3.24 20.19
CA LYS A 226 1.03 -3.64 21.59
C LYS A 226 2.18 -2.90 22.25
N ILE A 227 3.22 -2.57 21.48
CA ILE A 227 4.38 -1.82 22.00
C ILE A 227 3.95 -0.37 22.27
N ALA A 228 3.28 0.27 21.32
CA ALA A 228 2.75 1.61 21.50
C ALA A 228 1.74 1.69 22.65
N LEU A 229 0.89 0.66 22.83
CA LEU A 229 -0.06 0.60 23.95
C LEU A 229 0.61 0.51 25.33
N SER A 230 1.84 0.02 25.44
CA SER A 230 2.60 -0.06 26.69
C SER A 230 3.41 1.19 26.99
N GLY A 231 3.55 2.11 26.01
CA GLY A 231 4.29 3.36 26.15
C GLY A 231 3.40 4.54 26.51
N LYS A 232 4.07 5.66 26.81
CA LYS A 232 3.44 6.96 27.06
C LYS A 232 3.79 7.92 25.93
N ILE A 233 2.77 8.65 25.44
CA ILE A 233 2.97 9.70 24.43
C ILE A 233 3.74 10.85 25.07
N ASN A 234 4.90 11.19 24.50
CA ASN A 234 5.63 12.39 24.90
C ASN A 234 5.02 13.60 24.17
N LYS A 235 4.17 14.34 24.89
CA LYS A 235 3.44 15.49 24.32
C LYS A 235 4.35 16.60 23.81
N ALA A 236 5.48 16.89 24.47
CA ALA A 236 6.40 17.95 24.03
C ALA A 236 7.06 17.59 22.70
N VAL A 237 7.55 16.34 22.58
CA VAL A 237 8.13 15.81 21.34
C VAL A 237 7.08 15.79 20.23
N LEU A 238 5.86 15.34 20.52
CA LEU A 238 4.76 15.26 19.55
C LEU A 238 4.41 16.65 18.99
N ILE A 239 4.15 17.64 19.86
CA ILE A 239 3.78 18.99 19.45
C ILE A 239 4.88 19.61 18.59
N HIS A 240 6.13 19.49 19.01
CA HIS A 240 7.27 19.99 18.24
C HIS A 240 7.36 19.35 16.86
N ALA A 241 7.18 18.02 16.79
CA ALA A 241 7.21 17.29 15.52
C ALA A 241 6.05 17.67 14.58
N LEU A 242 4.83 17.85 15.11
CA LEU A 242 3.67 18.27 14.32
C LEU A 242 3.86 19.70 13.79
N ASN A 243 4.33 20.65 14.60
CA ASN A 243 4.59 22.01 14.15
C ASN A 243 5.64 22.02 13.03
N ASN A 244 6.76 21.32 13.23
CA ASN A 244 7.79 21.20 12.18
C ASN A 244 7.26 20.56 10.89
N TYR A 245 6.35 19.58 10.99
CA TYR A 245 5.75 18.95 9.80
C TYR A 245 4.88 19.93 9.02
N TYR A 246 3.96 20.64 9.69
CA TYR A 246 3.02 21.54 9.04
C TYR A 246 3.66 22.85 8.55
N GLU A 247 4.74 23.31 9.18
CA GLU A 247 5.51 24.48 8.75
C GLU A 247 6.56 24.16 7.69
N SER A 248 6.78 22.89 7.37
CA SER A 248 7.82 22.46 6.45
C SER A 248 7.44 22.64 4.97
N GLU A 249 8.43 22.98 4.15
CA GLU A 249 8.28 22.93 2.69
C GLU A 249 7.89 21.50 2.20
N LEU A 250 8.26 20.48 2.97
CA LEU A 250 7.89 19.09 2.73
C LEU A 250 6.37 18.94 2.72
N PHE A 251 5.65 19.48 3.71
CA PHE A 251 4.19 19.40 3.77
C PHE A 251 3.54 20.00 2.52
N LEU A 252 3.99 21.20 2.11
CA LEU A 252 3.48 21.87 0.90
C LEU A 252 3.77 21.09 -0.39
N ARG A 253 4.93 20.43 -0.45
CA ARG A 253 5.34 19.58 -1.58
C ARG A 253 4.54 18.28 -1.64
N LEU A 254 4.29 17.65 -0.49
CA LEU A 254 3.62 16.35 -0.40
C LEU A 254 2.14 16.42 -0.80
N GLN A 255 1.50 17.56 -0.67
CA GLN A 255 0.13 17.77 -1.18
C GLN A 255 -0.01 17.64 -2.70
N LYS A 256 1.11 17.67 -3.43
CA LYS A 256 1.13 17.70 -4.91
C LYS A 256 1.84 16.49 -5.55
N LYS A 257 2.44 15.59 -4.76
CA LYS A 257 3.29 14.49 -5.28
C LYS A 257 3.06 13.19 -4.51
N SER A 258 3.37 12.08 -5.18
CA SER A 258 3.49 10.78 -4.51
C SER A 258 4.56 10.82 -3.43
N MET A 259 4.26 10.22 -2.27
CA MET A 259 5.13 10.22 -1.10
C MET A 259 6.02 8.99 -1.06
N ASP A 260 7.22 9.15 -0.52
CA ASP A 260 8.14 8.04 -0.23
C ASP A 260 8.44 8.00 1.29
N PRO A 261 8.53 6.82 1.91
CA PRO A 261 8.93 6.72 3.32
C PRO A 261 10.21 7.47 3.68
N ARG A 262 11.11 7.71 2.72
CA ARG A 262 12.36 8.47 2.88
C ARG A 262 12.15 9.99 3.00
N ASP A 263 10.96 10.48 2.68
CA ASP A 263 10.61 11.89 2.87
C ASP A 263 10.41 12.23 4.35
N PHE A 264 10.28 11.23 5.22
CA PHE A 264 9.99 11.41 6.64
C PHE A 264 11.17 11.00 7.51
N ASP A 265 11.45 11.80 8.55
CA ASP A 265 12.51 11.56 9.52
C ASP A 265 11.93 11.28 10.91
N LEU A 266 12.52 10.31 11.61
CA LEU A 266 12.14 9.95 12.99
C LEU A 266 13.09 10.49 14.05
N SER A 267 14.04 11.36 13.67
CA SER A 267 15.09 11.87 14.57
C SER A 267 14.52 12.64 15.78
N PHE A 268 13.32 13.23 15.64
CA PHE A 268 12.64 13.92 16.72
C PHE A 268 12.26 13.00 17.89
N ALA A 269 12.10 11.70 17.65
CA ALA A 269 11.83 10.71 18.71
C ALA A 269 13.10 10.19 19.41
N ARG A 270 14.29 10.64 18.99
CA ARG A 270 15.57 10.19 19.57
C ARG A 270 15.59 10.42 21.08
N GLY A 271 16.06 9.41 21.82
CA GLY A 271 16.15 9.44 23.29
C GLY A 271 14.90 8.93 24.00
N LEU A 272 13.81 8.64 23.29
CA LEU A 272 12.66 7.97 23.90
C LEU A 272 12.94 6.46 24.06
N SER A 273 12.23 5.83 25.00
CA SER A 273 12.22 4.37 25.11
C SER A 273 11.55 3.73 23.87
N LEU A 274 11.74 2.43 23.67
CA LEU A 274 11.08 1.71 22.57
C LEU A 274 9.56 1.94 22.60
N GLU A 275 8.96 1.84 23.78
CA GLU A 275 7.53 1.91 24.00
C GLU A 275 7.00 3.35 23.83
N ASP A 276 7.67 4.32 24.45
CA ASP A 276 7.27 5.74 24.39
C ASP A 276 7.47 6.32 22.99
N GLY A 277 8.54 5.92 22.30
CA GLY A 277 8.75 6.28 20.91
C GLY A 277 7.68 5.68 19.99
N ALA A 278 7.34 4.40 20.16
CA ALA A 278 6.26 3.76 19.41
C ALA A 278 4.91 4.45 19.66
N ALA A 279 4.60 4.80 20.92
CA ALA A 279 3.37 5.51 21.27
C ALA A 279 3.33 6.91 20.66
N THR A 280 4.43 7.68 20.77
CA THR A 280 4.52 9.04 20.24
C THR A 280 4.45 9.09 18.71
N LEU A 281 5.14 8.17 18.02
CA LEU A 281 5.11 8.07 16.57
C LEU A 281 3.74 7.58 16.05
N THR A 282 3.05 6.71 16.79
CA THR A 282 1.70 6.28 16.42
C THR A 282 0.71 7.43 16.56
N GLU A 283 0.81 8.24 17.63
CA GLU A 283 -0.01 9.44 17.81
C GLU A 283 0.28 10.48 16.71
N TYR A 284 1.56 10.73 16.42
CA TYR A 284 1.97 11.61 15.33
C TYR A 284 1.36 11.19 13.99
N THR A 285 1.38 9.89 13.67
CA THR A 285 0.75 9.35 12.47
C THR A 285 -0.77 9.54 12.49
N ALA A 286 -1.40 9.30 13.64
CA ALA A 286 -2.84 9.44 13.79
C ALA A 286 -3.31 10.89 13.59
N ASP A 287 -2.62 11.85 14.22
CA ASP A 287 -2.95 13.27 14.12
C ASP A 287 -2.86 13.78 12.67
N ILE A 288 -1.77 13.42 11.98
CA ILE A 288 -1.59 13.83 10.57
C ILE A 288 -2.65 13.18 9.68
N LEU A 289 -2.91 11.89 9.87
CA LEU A 289 -3.89 11.16 9.07
C LEU A 289 -5.31 11.69 9.32
N ALA A 290 -5.70 11.92 10.57
CA ALA A 290 -7.00 12.50 10.92
C ALA A 290 -7.19 13.87 10.26
N LYS A 291 -6.18 14.75 10.38
CA LYS A 291 -6.24 16.10 9.81
C LYS A 291 -6.29 16.08 8.26
N SER A 292 -5.56 15.14 7.63
CA SER A 292 -5.64 14.97 6.17
C SER A 292 -7.02 14.48 5.73
N LEU A 293 -7.69 13.66 6.53
CA LEU A 293 -9.04 13.17 6.22
C LEU A 293 -10.13 14.22 6.47
N ASP A 294 -9.94 15.13 7.42
CA ASP A 294 -10.88 16.20 7.73
C ASP A 294 -11.21 17.05 6.50
N GLU A 295 -10.25 17.28 5.61
CA GLU A 295 -10.46 18.06 4.39
C GLU A 295 -11.53 17.44 3.47
N TYR A 296 -11.66 16.10 3.51
CA TYR A 296 -12.60 15.33 2.68
C TYR A 296 -13.91 14.99 3.37
N SER A 297 -13.94 15.05 4.71
CA SER A 297 -15.12 14.68 5.50
C SER A 297 -16.03 15.85 5.85
N LYS A 298 -15.55 17.10 5.78
CA LYS A 298 -16.27 18.31 6.22
C LYS A 298 -17.53 18.64 5.44
N SER A 299 -17.60 18.25 4.17
CA SER A 299 -18.70 18.67 3.27
C SER A 299 -19.88 17.70 3.23
N PHE A 300 -19.71 16.45 3.70
CA PHE A 300 -20.71 15.39 3.61
C PHE A 300 -20.50 14.35 4.71
N ASP A 301 -21.55 13.64 5.08
CA ASP A 301 -21.50 12.46 5.96
C ASP A 301 -20.79 11.28 5.26
N SER A 302 -19.46 11.42 5.11
CA SER A 302 -18.61 10.49 4.37
C SER A 302 -18.34 9.22 5.17
N LYS A 303 -18.49 8.07 4.53
CA LYS A 303 -18.05 6.79 5.12
C LYS A 303 -16.56 6.58 4.88
N ILE A 304 -15.78 6.45 5.96
CA ILE A 304 -14.34 6.12 5.90
C ILE A 304 -14.16 4.63 6.09
N ILE A 305 -13.59 3.96 5.08
CA ILE A 305 -13.32 2.52 5.05
C ILE A 305 -11.81 2.31 5.15
N LEU A 306 -11.33 1.78 6.28
CA LEU A 306 -9.92 1.56 6.52
C LEU A 306 -9.47 0.22 5.95
N THR A 307 -8.37 0.24 5.20
CA THR A 307 -7.71 -0.93 4.59
C THR A 307 -6.20 -0.94 4.92
N GLY A 308 -5.47 -1.91 4.41
CA GLY A 308 -4.04 -2.02 4.65
C GLY A 308 -3.65 -2.59 6.02
N GLY A 309 -2.34 -2.73 6.25
CA GLY A 309 -1.79 -3.32 7.48
C GLY A 309 -2.05 -2.50 8.73
N GLY A 310 -2.05 -1.18 8.60
CA GLY A 310 -2.24 -0.25 9.72
C GLY A 310 -3.59 -0.36 10.42
N ARG A 311 -4.65 -0.83 9.72
CA ARG A 311 -5.95 -1.10 10.36
C ARG A 311 -5.88 -2.14 11.47
N LYS A 312 -4.83 -2.97 11.50
CA LYS A 312 -4.60 -3.98 12.54
C LYS A 312 -3.92 -3.40 13.79
N ASN A 313 -3.31 -2.20 13.68
CA ASN A 313 -2.71 -1.50 14.82
C ASN A 313 -3.83 -0.89 15.67
N LYS A 314 -4.17 -1.58 16.77
CA LYS A 314 -5.28 -1.17 17.65
C LYS A 314 -5.06 0.19 18.32
N PHE A 315 -3.81 0.57 18.57
CA PHE A 315 -3.51 1.88 19.14
C PHE A 315 -3.77 2.98 18.12
N LEU A 316 -3.25 2.85 16.89
CA LEU A 316 -3.52 3.77 15.79
C LEU A 316 -5.03 3.96 15.55
N ILE A 317 -5.79 2.85 15.48
CA ILE A 317 -7.23 2.93 15.23
C ILE A 317 -7.99 3.60 16.38
N ARG A 318 -7.55 3.42 17.63
CA ARG A 318 -8.15 4.15 18.79
C ARG A 318 -7.90 5.64 18.72
N ARG A 319 -6.79 6.08 18.14
CA ARG A 319 -6.43 7.49 18.04
C ARG A 319 -7.13 8.18 16.86
N LEU A 320 -7.56 7.42 15.86
CA LEU A 320 -8.32 7.90 14.71
C LEU A 320 -9.84 7.99 14.97
N ARG A 321 -10.34 7.45 16.07
CA ARG A 321 -11.75 7.53 16.51
C ARG A 321 -11.98 8.73 17.43
#